data_bee24e380ee4593660bc3a8d0aa17fdf
#
_entry.id   bee24e380ee4593660bc3a8d0aa17fdf
#
_cell.length_a   1.000
_cell.length_b   1.000
_cell.length_c   1.000
_cell.angle_alpha   90.00
_cell.angle_beta   90.00
_cell.angle_gamma   90.00
#
_symmetry.space_group_name_H-M   'P 1'
#
loop_
_entity.id
_entity.type
_entity.pdbx_description
1 polymer ?
#
loop_
_entity_poly.entity_id
_entity_poly.type
_entity_poly.pdbx_seq_one_letter_code
_entity_poly.pdbx_strand_id
1 'polypeptide(L)'
;MIELLLPGWLAGILLACAAGPLGSFVVWRRMSYFGDTLAHASLLGVAFGLLLNINPFYAVIAVTLLLALGLVWLEKRPHLALDTLLGIMAHSALSLGLVVVSLMSNVRVDLMAYLFGDLLSVTMPDIISIGLGVAVVVGVLLWQWRNLLSMTISPDLAHVDGVNLQRVKMLLMLVTALTIGVAMKFVGALIITSLLIIPAATARRFARTPEQMAGFAVLIGMLSVTGGLTFSAFYDTPAGPSVVLSSAVLFVLSMAKKQAA
;
A
#
# COMPACT_ATOMS: atom_id res chain seq x y z
N MET A 1 -15.49 19.50 -14.93
CA MET A 1 -14.41 18.50 -15.06
C MET A 1 -13.39 18.61 -13.94
N ILE A 2 -12.77 19.77 -13.71
CA ILE A 2 -11.77 19.96 -12.64
C ILE A 2 -12.34 19.69 -11.24
N GLU A 3 -13.55 20.15 -10.94
CA GLU A 3 -14.18 19.93 -9.64
C GLU A 3 -14.46 18.46 -9.32
N LEU A 4 -14.71 17.64 -10.35
CA LEU A 4 -14.91 16.19 -10.19
C LEU A 4 -13.60 15.45 -9.94
N LEU A 5 -12.52 15.90 -10.57
CA LEU A 5 -11.19 15.27 -10.47
C LEU A 5 -10.42 15.69 -9.21
N LEU A 6 -10.72 16.89 -8.67
CA LEU A 6 -9.97 17.48 -7.56
C LEU A 6 -9.95 16.61 -6.30
N PRO A 7 -11.08 16.05 -5.82
CA PRO A 7 -11.05 15.20 -4.63
C PRO A 7 -10.21 13.93 -4.81
N GLY A 8 -10.38 13.25 -5.94
CA GLY A 8 -9.59 12.07 -6.27
C GLY A 8 -8.09 12.37 -6.41
N TRP A 9 -7.76 13.50 -7.04
CA TRP A 9 -6.38 13.97 -7.17
C TRP A 9 -5.76 14.25 -5.80
N LEU A 10 -6.46 14.97 -4.92
CA LEU A 10 -5.99 15.26 -3.56
C LEU A 10 -5.80 13.96 -2.75
N ALA A 11 -6.75 13.03 -2.83
CA ALA A 11 -6.64 11.73 -2.19
C ALA A 11 -5.41 10.96 -2.66
N GLY A 12 -5.17 10.89 -3.96
CA GLY A 12 -4.00 10.24 -4.54
C GLY A 12 -2.67 10.89 -4.11
N ILE A 13 -2.61 12.24 -4.07
CA ILE A 13 -1.43 12.98 -3.60
C ILE A 13 -1.17 12.71 -2.11
N LEU A 14 -2.20 12.75 -1.26
CA LEU A 14 -2.07 12.42 0.16
C LEU A 14 -1.56 10.99 0.36
N LEU A 15 -2.12 10.04 -0.36
CA LEU A 15 -1.66 8.64 -0.29
C LEU A 15 -0.22 8.48 -0.78
N ALA A 16 0.20 9.20 -1.82
CA ALA A 16 1.58 9.20 -2.28
C ALA A 16 2.56 9.70 -1.20
N CYS A 17 2.14 10.67 -0.35
CA CYS A 17 2.95 11.15 0.78
C CYS A 17 3.23 10.05 1.82
N ALA A 18 2.29 9.14 2.06
CA ALA A 18 2.49 8.00 2.96
C ALA A 18 3.18 6.83 2.24
N ALA A 19 2.72 6.51 1.02
CA ALA A 19 3.22 5.38 0.26
C ALA A 19 4.69 5.52 -0.15
N GLY A 20 5.19 6.73 -0.43
CA GLY A 20 6.57 6.98 -0.82
C GLY A 20 7.59 6.52 0.23
N PRO A 21 7.59 7.09 1.44
CA PRO A 21 8.49 6.68 2.51
C PRO A 21 8.29 5.24 2.94
N LEU A 22 7.04 4.79 3.08
CA LEU A 22 6.70 3.42 3.46
C LEU A 22 7.17 2.42 2.41
N GLY A 23 6.94 2.71 1.13
CA GLY A 23 7.37 1.91 0.00
C GLY A 23 8.89 1.80 -0.11
N SER A 24 9.62 2.86 0.28
CA SER A 24 11.07 2.81 0.34
C SER A 24 11.57 1.72 1.29
N PHE A 25 10.97 1.58 2.48
CA PHE A 25 11.31 0.49 3.40
C PHE A 25 10.86 -0.88 2.88
N VAL A 26 9.68 -0.96 2.28
CA VAL A 26 9.15 -2.21 1.68
C VAL A 26 10.07 -2.72 0.57
N VAL A 27 10.53 -1.83 -0.33
CA VAL A 27 11.44 -2.17 -1.43
C VAL A 27 12.82 -2.56 -0.91
N TRP A 28 13.38 -1.83 0.06
CA TRP A 28 14.68 -2.16 0.65
C TRP A 28 14.70 -3.50 1.35
N ARG A 29 13.62 -3.82 2.06
CA ARG A 29 13.50 -5.09 2.78
C ARG A 29 13.04 -6.25 1.90
N ARG A 30 12.87 -6.03 0.60
CA ARG A 30 12.39 -7.03 -0.36
C ARG A 30 11.03 -7.62 0.02
N MET A 31 10.15 -6.81 0.59
CA MET A 31 8.82 -7.21 1.06
C MET A 31 7.71 -6.73 0.10
N SER A 32 7.99 -6.63 -1.19
CA SER A 32 7.04 -6.08 -2.17
C SER A 32 5.74 -6.88 -2.24
N TYR A 33 5.80 -8.20 -2.10
CA TYR A 33 4.61 -9.05 -2.04
C TYR A 33 3.72 -8.82 -0.81
N PHE A 34 4.24 -8.19 0.26
CA PHE A 34 3.46 -7.95 1.47
C PHE A 34 2.27 -7.01 1.21
N GLY A 35 2.47 -5.95 0.42
CA GLY A 35 1.40 -5.05 0.01
C GLY A 35 0.30 -5.77 -0.77
N ASP A 36 0.69 -6.59 -1.73
CA ASP A 36 -0.23 -7.37 -2.55
C ASP A 36 -1.01 -8.42 -1.73
N THR A 37 -0.33 -9.09 -0.81
CA THR A 37 -0.97 -10.02 0.15
C THR A 37 -2.06 -9.34 0.96
N LEU A 38 -1.80 -8.15 1.49
CA LEU A 38 -2.77 -7.39 2.27
C LEU A 38 -3.92 -6.87 1.41
N ALA A 39 -3.64 -6.49 0.17
CA ALA A 39 -4.66 -6.08 -0.78
C ALA A 39 -5.64 -7.23 -1.11
N HIS A 40 -5.14 -8.44 -1.34
CA HIS A 40 -5.97 -9.62 -1.51
C HIS A 40 -6.74 -9.98 -0.22
N ALA A 41 -6.08 -9.86 0.92
CA ALA A 41 -6.68 -10.09 2.23
C ALA A 41 -7.81 -9.10 2.57
N SER A 42 -7.76 -7.91 2.03
CA SER A 42 -8.80 -6.91 2.26
C SER A 42 -10.15 -7.32 1.65
N LEU A 43 -10.13 -8.12 0.56
CA LEU A 43 -11.37 -8.72 0.02
C LEU A 43 -12.03 -9.68 1.02
N LEU A 44 -11.23 -10.41 1.80
CA LEU A 44 -11.75 -11.20 2.92
C LEU A 44 -12.39 -10.30 3.99
N GLY A 45 -11.78 -9.13 4.25
CA GLY A 45 -12.34 -8.13 5.15
C GLY A 45 -13.69 -7.61 4.68
N VAL A 46 -13.85 -7.33 3.39
CA VAL A 46 -15.15 -6.98 2.80
C VAL A 46 -16.16 -8.09 3.00
N ALA A 47 -15.79 -9.34 2.69
CA ALA A 47 -16.65 -10.51 2.82
C ALA A 47 -17.17 -10.69 4.27
N PHE A 48 -16.27 -10.59 5.25
CA PHE A 48 -16.66 -10.66 6.67
C PHE A 48 -17.47 -9.45 7.12
N GLY A 49 -17.16 -8.25 6.64
CA GLY A 49 -17.96 -7.05 6.93
C GLY A 49 -19.42 -7.25 6.52
N LEU A 50 -19.63 -7.75 5.32
CA LEU A 50 -20.97 -8.04 4.79
C LEU A 50 -21.66 -9.19 5.57
N LEU A 51 -20.92 -10.27 5.85
CA LEU A 51 -21.46 -11.44 6.58
C LEU A 51 -21.92 -11.07 7.99
N LEU A 52 -21.15 -10.23 8.68
CA LEU A 52 -21.42 -9.83 10.07
C LEU A 52 -22.30 -8.56 10.18
N ASN A 53 -22.73 -7.99 9.03
CA ASN A 53 -23.46 -6.72 8.97
C ASN A 53 -22.71 -5.56 9.64
N ILE A 54 -21.38 -5.56 9.55
CA ILE A 54 -20.48 -4.49 10.02
C ILE A 54 -20.07 -3.66 8.80
N ASN A 55 -19.75 -2.38 9.03
CA ASN A 55 -19.24 -1.54 7.95
C ASN A 55 -17.97 -2.17 7.34
N PRO A 56 -17.96 -2.48 6.05
CA PRO A 56 -16.84 -3.15 5.38
C PRO A 56 -15.50 -2.43 5.56
N PHE A 57 -15.49 -1.10 5.68
CA PHE A 57 -14.29 -0.31 5.91
C PHE A 57 -13.54 -0.72 7.19
N TYR A 58 -14.26 -0.83 8.32
CA TYR A 58 -13.64 -1.26 9.58
C TYR A 58 -13.24 -2.74 9.57
N ALA A 59 -14.03 -3.57 8.90
CA ALA A 59 -13.73 -5.00 8.75
C ALA A 59 -12.44 -5.21 7.92
N VAL A 60 -12.24 -4.45 6.85
CA VAL A 60 -11.01 -4.47 6.05
C VAL A 60 -9.81 -4.09 6.90
N ILE A 61 -9.88 -2.99 7.65
CA ILE A 61 -8.78 -2.57 8.53
C ILE A 61 -8.48 -3.66 9.57
N ALA A 62 -9.50 -4.22 10.20
CA ALA A 62 -9.32 -5.28 11.19
C ALA A 62 -8.65 -6.53 10.59
N VAL A 63 -9.12 -6.99 9.44
CA VAL A 63 -8.57 -8.19 8.77
C VAL A 63 -7.14 -7.96 8.29
N THR A 64 -6.83 -6.81 7.68
CA THR A 64 -5.47 -6.51 7.23
C THR A 64 -4.49 -6.41 8.41
N LEU A 65 -4.89 -5.81 9.54
CA LEU A 65 -4.09 -5.77 10.76
C LEU A 65 -3.89 -7.16 11.38
N LEU A 66 -4.94 -7.98 11.44
CA LEU A 66 -4.86 -9.36 11.95
C LEU A 66 -3.92 -10.22 11.11
N LEU A 67 -3.98 -10.08 9.78
CA LEU A 67 -3.08 -10.80 8.88
C LEU A 67 -1.63 -10.33 9.00
N ALA A 68 -1.41 -9.02 9.18
CA ALA A 68 -0.07 -8.51 9.45
C ALA A 68 0.51 -9.08 10.76
N LEU A 69 -0.29 -9.15 11.82
CA LEU A 69 0.09 -9.79 13.09
C LEU A 69 0.34 -11.29 12.91
N GLY A 70 -0.53 -11.97 12.17
CA GLY A 70 -0.40 -13.39 11.84
C GLY A 70 0.90 -13.68 11.09
N LEU A 71 1.27 -12.82 10.15
CA LEU A 71 2.54 -12.95 9.42
C LEU A 71 3.74 -12.79 10.36
N VAL A 72 3.74 -11.80 11.24
CA VAL A 72 4.81 -11.61 12.25
C VAL A 72 4.96 -12.85 13.14
N TRP A 73 3.85 -13.51 13.46
CA TRP A 73 3.87 -14.74 14.26
C TRP A 73 4.37 -15.94 13.46
N LEU A 74 3.94 -16.11 12.21
CA LEU A 74 4.33 -17.21 11.32
C LEU A 74 5.81 -17.12 10.93
N GLU A 75 6.33 -15.92 10.74
CA GLU A 75 7.73 -15.69 10.35
C GLU A 75 8.74 -16.13 11.44
N LYS A 76 8.31 -16.27 12.68
CA LYS A 76 9.14 -16.85 13.74
C LYS A 76 9.43 -18.34 13.54
N ARG A 77 8.73 -18.99 12.62
CA ARG A 77 8.87 -20.40 12.34
C ARG A 77 9.82 -20.61 11.14
N PRO A 78 11.00 -21.22 11.33
CA PRO A 78 12.11 -21.19 10.36
C PRO A 78 11.95 -22.10 9.13
N HIS A 79 10.73 -22.56 8.82
CA HIS A 79 10.56 -23.61 7.81
C HIS A 79 10.16 -23.12 6.41
N LEU A 80 9.74 -21.86 6.26
CA LEU A 80 9.28 -21.33 4.98
C LEU A 80 9.89 -19.96 4.71
N ALA A 81 10.24 -19.70 3.44
CA ALA A 81 10.63 -18.37 3.00
C ALA A 81 9.48 -17.38 3.15
N LEU A 82 9.79 -16.10 3.42
CA LEU A 82 8.79 -15.05 3.60
C LEU A 82 7.85 -14.95 2.39
N ASP A 83 8.39 -15.01 1.18
CA ASP A 83 7.60 -14.94 -0.05
C ASP A 83 6.60 -16.09 -0.18
N THR A 84 6.99 -17.29 0.27
CA THR A 84 6.09 -18.46 0.29
C THR A 84 4.94 -18.25 1.28
N LEU A 85 5.23 -17.74 2.48
CA LEU A 85 4.20 -17.43 3.48
C LEU A 85 3.23 -16.36 2.96
N LEU A 86 3.76 -15.31 2.34
CA LEU A 86 2.97 -14.24 1.75
C LEU A 86 2.05 -14.78 0.64
N GLY A 87 2.55 -15.63 -0.25
CA GLY A 87 1.75 -16.26 -1.29
C GLY A 87 0.62 -17.14 -0.73
N ILE A 88 0.94 -17.97 0.27
CA ILE A 88 -0.08 -18.81 0.93
C ILE A 88 -1.16 -17.93 1.58
N MET A 89 -0.77 -16.91 2.32
CA MET A 89 -1.73 -16.03 2.99
C MET A 89 -2.59 -15.26 2.00
N ALA A 90 -2.00 -14.74 0.90
CA ALA A 90 -2.72 -14.01 -0.13
C ALA A 90 -3.81 -14.86 -0.78
N HIS A 91 -3.41 -16.02 -1.29
CA HIS A 91 -4.35 -16.90 -2.01
C HIS A 91 -5.38 -17.54 -1.09
N SER A 92 -5.00 -17.90 0.14
CA SER A 92 -5.94 -18.45 1.13
C SER A 92 -6.98 -17.42 1.55
N ALA A 93 -6.55 -16.19 1.83
CA ALA A 93 -7.45 -15.11 2.21
C ALA A 93 -8.42 -14.74 1.06
N LEU A 94 -7.89 -14.61 -0.17
CA LEU A 94 -8.70 -14.34 -1.34
C LEU A 94 -9.73 -15.46 -1.57
N SER A 95 -9.29 -16.72 -1.56
CA SER A 95 -10.17 -17.86 -1.77
C SER A 95 -11.25 -17.96 -0.71
N LEU A 96 -10.88 -17.75 0.57
CA LEU A 96 -11.85 -17.73 1.66
C LEU A 96 -12.86 -16.59 1.50
N GLY A 97 -12.41 -15.39 1.13
CA GLY A 97 -13.30 -14.26 0.87
C GLY A 97 -14.30 -14.56 -0.25
N LEU A 98 -13.82 -15.13 -1.36
CA LEU A 98 -14.69 -15.52 -2.49
C LEU A 98 -15.71 -16.59 -2.10
N VAL A 99 -15.29 -17.61 -1.32
CA VAL A 99 -16.19 -18.66 -0.84
C VAL A 99 -17.26 -18.05 0.08
N VAL A 100 -16.87 -17.20 1.03
CA VAL A 100 -17.83 -16.54 1.94
C VAL A 100 -18.84 -15.72 1.14
N VAL A 101 -18.41 -14.92 0.18
CA VAL A 101 -19.32 -14.12 -0.67
C VAL A 101 -20.24 -15.03 -1.50
N SER A 102 -19.72 -16.13 -2.05
CA SER A 102 -20.52 -17.06 -2.88
C SER A 102 -21.63 -17.77 -2.10
N LEU A 103 -21.47 -17.94 -0.79
CA LEU A 103 -22.48 -18.52 0.10
C LEU A 103 -23.59 -17.53 0.48
N MET A 104 -23.41 -16.25 0.18
CA MET A 104 -24.37 -15.18 0.47
C MET A 104 -25.33 -15.00 -0.70
N SER A 105 -26.51 -15.61 -0.65
CA SER A 105 -27.51 -15.63 -1.74
C SER A 105 -28.09 -14.24 -2.09
N ASN A 106 -28.00 -13.26 -1.19
CA ASN A 106 -28.66 -11.96 -1.30
C ASN A 106 -27.71 -10.78 -1.57
N VAL A 107 -26.40 -11.03 -1.70
CA VAL A 107 -25.39 -9.96 -1.82
C VAL A 107 -24.69 -10.09 -3.18
N ARG A 108 -24.93 -9.13 -4.06
CA ARG A 108 -24.12 -8.96 -5.29
C ARG A 108 -23.01 -7.97 -4.98
N VAL A 109 -21.81 -8.47 -4.71
CA VAL A 109 -20.62 -7.64 -4.49
C VAL A 109 -19.88 -7.52 -5.79
N ASP A 110 -19.71 -6.31 -6.26
CA ASP A 110 -18.77 -6.04 -7.35
C ASP A 110 -17.34 -6.01 -6.79
N LEU A 111 -16.70 -7.19 -6.81
CA LEU A 111 -15.31 -7.33 -6.35
C LEU A 111 -14.34 -6.53 -7.22
N MET A 112 -14.69 -6.27 -8.49
CA MET A 112 -13.88 -5.45 -9.38
C MET A 112 -13.83 -4.00 -8.90
N ALA A 113 -14.92 -3.47 -8.35
CA ALA A 113 -14.93 -2.13 -7.77
C ALA A 113 -13.94 -1.99 -6.59
N TYR A 114 -13.78 -3.03 -5.77
CA TYR A 114 -12.79 -3.03 -4.69
C TYR A 114 -11.35 -3.20 -5.18
N LEU A 115 -11.12 -3.95 -6.25
CA LEU A 115 -9.78 -4.15 -6.81
C LEU A 115 -9.27 -2.89 -7.51
N PHE A 116 -10.10 -2.29 -8.34
CA PHE A 116 -9.70 -1.12 -9.13
C PHE A 116 -9.91 0.20 -8.37
N GLY A 117 -10.79 0.19 -7.37
CA GLY A 117 -11.22 1.40 -6.67
C GLY A 117 -12.00 2.35 -7.58
N ASP A 118 -12.53 3.40 -6.99
CA ASP A 118 -13.10 4.51 -7.74
C ASP A 118 -12.57 5.83 -7.19
N LEU A 119 -11.43 6.24 -7.70
CA LEU A 119 -10.77 7.48 -7.29
C LEU A 119 -11.63 8.71 -7.59
N LEU A 120 -12.58 8.59 -8.53
CA LEU A 120 -13.47 9.69 -8.92
C LEU A 120 -14.70 9.80 -8.00
N SER A 121 -15.01 8.76 -7.23
CA SER A 121 -16.12 8.77 -6.25
C SER A 121 -15.72 9.33 -4.88
N VAL A 122 -14.44 9.68 -4.69
CA VAL A 122 -13.94 10.24 -3.42
C VAL A 122 -14.60 11.59 -3.14
N THR A 123 -15.13 11.71 -1.93
CA THR A 123 -15.79 12.92 -1.44
C THR A 123 -14.86 13.75 -0.55
N MET A 124 -15.21 15.03 -0.30
CA MET A 124 -14.43 15.88 0.62
C MET A 124 -14.33 15.33 2.06
N PRO A 125 -15.38 14.74 2.67
CA PRO A 125 -15.26 14.05 3.95
C PRO A 125 -14.28 12.87 3.93
N ASP A 126 -14.20 12.15 2.81
CA ASP A 126 -13.25 11.03 2.67
C ASP A 126 -11.79 11.52 2.67
N ILE A 127 -11.52 12.70 2.11
CA ILE A 127 -10.18 13.33 2.14
C ILE A 127 -9.71 13.58 3.57
N ILE A 128 -10.61 13.98 4.46
CA ILE A 128 -10.27 14.18 5.88
C ILE A 128 -9.85 12.84 6.51
N SER A 129 -10.59 11.78 6.24
CA SER A 129 -10.29 10.43 6.76
C SER A 129 -8.97 9.92 6.23
N ILE A 130 -8.70 10.10 4.93
CA ILE A 130 -7.43 9.76 4.30
C ILE A 130 -6.30 10.60 4.90
N GLY A 131 -6.50 11.91 5.02
CA GLY A 131 -5.52 12.84 5.58
C GLY A 131 -5.12 12.50 7.01
N LEU A 132 -6.08 12.14 7.86
CA LEU A 132 -5.82 11.65 9.22
C LEU A 132 -5.02 10.35 9.20
N GLY A 133 -5.41 9.38 8.37
CA GLY A 133 -4.67 8.13 8.21
C GLY A 133 -3.23 8.37 7.75
N VAL A 134 -3.03 9.20 6.73
CA VAL A 134 -1.71 9.59 6.21
C VAL A 134 -0.89 10.31 7.29
N ALA A 135 -1.49 11.23 8.04
CA ALA A 135 -0.79 11.95 9.12
C ALA A 135 -0.30 10.98 10.21
N VAL A 136 -1.11 10.01 10.61
CA VAL A 136 -0.72 8.97 11.56
C VAL A 136 0.44 8.14 11.00
N VAL A 137 0.32 7.66 9.78
CA VAL A 137 1.35 6.84 9.12
C VAL A 137 2.68 7.58 9.01
N VAL A 138 2.66 8.79 8.47
CA VAL A 138 3.86 9.64 8.32
C VAL A 138 4.43 9.99 9.68
N GLY A 139 3.59 10.35 10.66
CA GLY A 139 4.01 10.64 12.03
C GLY A 139 4.74 9.47 12.69
N VAL A 140 4.21 8.26 12.57
CA VAL A 140 4.85 7.04 13.10
C VAL A 140 6.15 6.74 12.36
N LEU A 141 6.19 6.89 11.03
CA LEU A 141 7.42 6.70 10.26
C LEU A 141 8.51 7.69 10.64
N LEU A 142 8.18 8.96 10.81
CA LEU A 142 9.13 9.99 11.23
C LEU A 142 9.63 9.75 12.65
N TRP A 143 8.74 9.37 13.58
CA TRP A 143 9.10 9.04 14.96
C TRP A 143 10.07 7.86 15.03
N GLN A 144 9.84 6.81 14.24
CA GLN A 144 10.65 5.59 14.23
C GLN A 144 11.70 5.55 13.12
N TRP A 145 11.92 6.67 12.41
CA TRP A 145 12.77 6.73 11.22
C TRP A 145 14.17 6.14 11.46
N ARG A 146 14.82 6.55 12.52
CA ARG A 146 16.18 6.08 12.86
C ARG A 146 16.22 4.57 13.12
N ASN A 147 15.27 4.05 13.87
CA ASN A 147 15.20 2.62 14.20
C ASN A 147 14.88 1.78 12.96
N LEU A 148 13.99 2.29 12.08
CA LEU A 148 13.67 1.65 10.80
C LEU A 148 14.88 1.63 9.87
N LEU A 149 15.65 2.70 9.80
CA LEU A 149 16.89 2.76 9.01
C LEU A 149 17.94 1.82 9.56
N SER A 150 18.25 1.88 10.86
CA SER A 150 19.22 0.98 11.51
C SER A 150 18.88 -0.48 11.24
N MET A 151 17.63 -0.87 11.48
CA MET A 151 17.16 -2.24 11.23
C MET A 151 17.28 -2.64 9.75
N THR A 152 17.15 -1.70 8.83
CA THR A 152 17.15 -1.98 7.38
C THR A 152 18.57 -2.06 6.83
N ILE A 153 19.49 -1.23 7.33
CA ILE A 153 20.89 -1.18 6.87
C ILE A 153 21.70 -2.34 7.48
N SER A 154 21.63 -2.51 8.79
CA SER A 154 22.35 -3.57 9.49
C SER A 154 21.57 -4.01 10.74
N PRO A 155 20.80 -5.12 10.63
CA PRO A 155 20.04 -5.65 11.76
C PRO A 155 20.92 -6.00 12.95
N ASP A 156 22.13 -6.54 12.69
CA ASP A 156 23.04 -6.96 13.75
C ASP A 156 23.56 -5.77 14.58
N LEU A 157 23.96 -4.69 13.91
CA LEU A 157 24.38 -3.45 14.58
C LEU A 157 23.21 -2.81 15.33
N ALA A 158 22.04 -2.76 14.72
CA ALA A 158 20.83 -2.23 15.37
C ALA A 158 20.50 -3.01 16.66
N HIS A 159 20.71 -4.33 16.66
CA HIS A 159 20.51 -5.15 17.85
C HIS A 159 21.51 -4.82 18.97
N VAL A 160 22.78 -4.62 18.61
CA VAL A 160 23.82 -4.20 19.56
C VAL A 160 23.51 -2.82 20.15
N ASP A 161 22.97 -1.90 19.34
CA ASP A 161 22.53 -0.57 19.76
C ASP A 161 21.23 -0.60 20.60
N GLY A 162 20.72 -1.77 20.95
CA GLY A 162 19.54 -1.94 21.79
C GLY A 162 18.20 -1.78 21.08
N VAL A 163 18.19 -1.72 19.75
CA VAL A 163 16.95 -1.64 18.97
C VAL A 163 16.24 -3.00 18.98
N ASN A 164 14.99 -3.02 19.42
CA ASN A 164 14.17 -4.22 19.38
C ASN A 164 13.66 -4.46 17.94
N LEU A 165 14.43 -5.24 17.16
CA LEU A 165 14.17 -5.51 15.74
C LEU A 165 12.77 -6.04 15.50
N GLN A 166 12.25 -6.91 16.37
CA GLN A 166 10.94 -7.49 16.23
C GLN A 166 9.82 -6.45 16.38
N ARG A 167 9.95 -5.54 17.35
CA ARG A 167 8.97 -4.45 17.53
C ARG A 167 8.98 -3.48 16.37
N VAL A 168 10.15 -3.09 15.89
CA VAL A 168 10.28 -2.17 14.75
C VAL A 168 9.73 -2.80 13.47
N LYS A 169 9.99 -4.10 13.23
CA LYS A 169 9.45 -4.84 12.11
C LYS A 169 7.92 -4.96 12.18
N MET A 170 7.40 -5.33 13.36
CA MET A 170 5.95 -5.41 13.59
C MET A 170 5.29 -4.06 13.34
N LEU A 171 5.89 -2.98 13.80
CA LEU A 171 5.38 -1.63 13.58
C LEU A 171 5.34 -1.29 12.08
N LEU A 172 6.39 -1.57 11.32
CA LEU A 172 6.42 -1.36 9.87
C LEU A 172 5.29 -2.13 9.18
N MET A 173 5.09 -3.40 9.54
CA MET A 173 4.03 -4.24 8.97
C MET A 173 2.64 -3.71 9.32
N LEU A 174 2.41 -3.29 10.57
CA LEU A 174 1.12 -2.74 10.99
C LEU A 174 0.81 -1.39 10.31
N VAL A 175 1.81 -0.53 10.18
CA VAL A 175 1.65 0.76 9.49
C VAL A 175 1.36 0.55 8.01
N THR A 176 2.02 -0.43 7.37
CA THR A 176 1.72 -0.82 5.98
C THR A 176 0.30 -1.36 5.85
N ALA A 177 -0.12 -2.24 6.76
CA ALA A 177 -1.46 -2.80 6.77
C ALA A 177 -2.53 -1.73 6.98
N LEU A 178 -2.29 -0.79 7.88
CA LEU A 178 -3.19 0.36 8.10
C LEU A 178 -3.30 1.23 6.84
N THR A 179 -2.17 1.53 6.20
CA THR A 179 -2.15 2.33 4.96
C THR A 179 -2.97 1.67 3.87
N ILE A 180 -2.78 0.37 3.65
CA ILE A 180 -3.53 -0.38 2.63
C ILE A 180 -5.01 -0.47 3.01
N GLY A 181 -5.32 -0.80 4.27
CA GLY A 181 -6.70 -0.93 4.74
C GLY A 181 -7.51 0.37 4.61
N VAL A 182 -6.88 1.51 4.92
CA VAL A 182 -7.52 2.84 4.76
C VAL A 182 -7.64 3.20 3.28
N ALA A 183 -6.59 3.01 2.51
CA ALA A 183 -6.55 3.43 1.10
C ALA A 183 -7.47 2.59 0.20
N MET A 184 -7.66 1.31 0.52
CA MET A 184 -8.36 0.38 -0.35
C MET A 184 -9.79 0.80 -0.68
N LYS A 185 -10.52 1.35 0.28
CA LYS A 185 -11.90 1.84 0.07
C LYS A 185 -11.97 2.90 -1.03
N PHE A 186 -10.95 3.76 -1.12
CA PHE A 186 -10.98 4.97 -1.94
C PHE A 186 -10.27 4.79 -3.28
N VAL A 187 -9.14 4.10 -3.23
CA VAL A 187 -8.20 4.04 -4.36
C VAL A 187 -8.12 2.63 -4.96
N GLY A 188 -8.61 1.64 -4.22
CA GLY A 188 -8.54 0.24 -4.62
C GLY A 188 -7.19 -0.40 -4.37
N ALA A 189 -7.20 -1.74 -4.42
CA ALA A 189 -6.03 -2.56 -4.16
C ALA A 189 -4.89 -2.30 -5.15
N LEU A 190 -5.21 -2.20 -6.44
CA LEU A 190 -4.24 -2.06 -7.52
C LEU A 190 -3.41 -0.77 -7.41
N ILE A 191 -4.07 0.36 -7.11
CA ILE A 191 -3.38 1.65 -7.04
C ILE A 191 -2.50 1.71 -5.81
N ILE A 192 -3.01 1.32 -4.63
CA ILE A 192 -2.21 1.47 -3.40
C ILE A 192 -0.97 0.58 -3.42
N THR A 193 -1.05 -0.65 -3.93
CA THR A 193 0.12 -1.53 -4.06
C THR A 193 1.12 -1.02 -5.07
N SER A 194 0.65 -0.48 -6.20
CA SER A 194 1.51 0.11 -7.21
C SER A 194 2.21 1.38 -6.72
N LEU A 195 1.50 2.28 -6.02
CA LEU A 195 2.08 3.49 -5.43
C LEU A 195 3.09 3.17 -4.32
N LEU A 196 2.93 2.05 -3.64
CA LEU A 196 3.88 1.59 -2.62
C LEU A 196 5.19 1.10 -3.25
N ILE A 197 5.13 0.42 -4.40
CA ILE A 197 6.27 -0.30 -4.98
C ILE A 197 6.95 0.50 -6.08
N ILE A 198 6.22 0.93 -7.11
CA ILE A 198 6.81 1.46 -8.35
C ILE A 198 7.51 2.81 -8.13
N PRO A 199 6.91 3.80 -7.45
CA PRO A 199 7.59 5.06 -7.18
C PRO A 199 8.86 4.89 -6.34
N ALA A 200 8.83 4.02 -5.33
CA ALA A 200 9.98 3.72 -4.49
C ALA A 200 11.11 3.02 -5.27
N ALA A 201 10.76 2.03 -6.11
CA ALA A 201 11.72 1.37 -6.99
C ALA A 201 12.36 2.33 -8.00
N THR A 202 11.56 3.26 -8.53
CA THR A 202 12.03 4.33 -9.44
C THR A 202 12.95 5.29 -8.71
N ALA A 203 12.54 5.75 -7.52
CA ALA A 203 13.31 6.67 -6.67
C ALA A 203 14.69 6.11 -6.31
N ARG A 204 14.78 4.81 -6.06
CA ARG A 204 16.05 4.12 -5.74
C ARG A 204 17.12 4.32 -6.79
N ARG A 205 16.76 4.55 -8.05
CA ARG A 205 17.71 4.77 -9.16
C ARG A 205 18.35 6.16 -9.14
N PHE A 206 17.71 7.12 -8.47
CA PHE A 206 18.15 8.53 -8.43
C PHE A 206 18.70 8.91 -7.06
N ALA A 207 18.27 8.23 -6.00
CA ALA A 207 18.62 8.55 -4.64
C ALA A 207 20.01 8.04 -4.25
N ARG A 208 20.73 8.85 -3.47
CA ARG A 208 22.01 8.51 -2.85
C ARG A 208 21.87 8.26 -1.34
N THR A 209 20.84 8.82 -0.72
CA THR A 209 20.54 8.63 0.70
C THR A 209 19.11 8.09 0.88
N PRO A 210 18.83 7.45 2.02
CA PRO A 210 17.49 6.97 2.35
C PRO A 210 16.42 8.06 2.32
N GLU A 211 16.74 9.24 2.83
CA GLU A 211 15.84 10.39 2.88
C GLU A 211 15.53 10.90 1.46
N GLN A 212 16.54 10.95 0.58
CA GLN A 212 16.35 11.29 -0.83
C GLN A 212 15.45 10.27 -1.52
N MET A 213 15.62 8.98 -1.21
CA MET A 213 14.77 7.94 -1.79
C MET A 213 13.31 8.12 -1.37
N ALA A 214 13.05 8.36 -0.09
CA ALA A 214 11.71 8.62 0.40
C ALA A 214 11.09 9.87 -0.25
N GLY A 215 11.85 10.98 -0.34
CA GLY A 215 11.38 12.21 -0.97
C GLY A 215 11.11 12.04 -2.47
N PHE A 216 12.02 11.40 -3.20
CA PHE A 216 11.80 11.12 -4.63
C PHE A 216 10.64 10.16 -4.85
N ALA A 217 10.44 9.17 -3.98
CA ALA A 217 9.30 8.27 -4.08
C ALA A 217 7.97 9.02 -3.92
N VAL A 218 7.88 9.97 -3.01
CA VAL A 218 6.72 10.86 -2.88
C VAL A 218 6.49 11.66 -4.16
N LEU A 219 7.53 12.32 -4.67
CA LEU A 219 7.42 13.15 -5.89
C LEU A 219 7.00 12.30 -7.11
N ILE A 220 7.60 11.14 -7.29
CA ILE A 220 7.26 10.23 -8.39
C ILE A 220 5.83 9.69 -8.23
N GLY A 221 5.40 9.38 -6.99
CA GLY A 221 4.03 9.01 -6.69
C GLY A 221 3.02 10.11 -7.06
N MET A 222 3.31 11.36 -6.69
CA MET A 222 2.49 12.52 -7.05
C MET A 222 2.42 12.73 -8.56
N LEU A 223 3.54 12.59 -9.27
CA LEU A 223 3.59 12.66 -10.73
C LEU A 223 2.79 11.52 -11.38
N SER A 224 2.87 10.30 -10.83
CA SER A 224 2.11 9.15 -11.30
C SER A 224 0.61 9.36 -11.19
N VAL A 225 0.14 9.88 -10.03
CA VAL A 225 -1.27 10.21 -9.81
C VAL A 225 -1.72 11.32 -10.76
N THR A 226 -0.96 12.40 -10.85
CA THR A 226 -1.29 13.53 -11.72
C THR A 226 -1.32 13.12 -13.19
N GLY A 227 -0.29 12.42 -13.66
CA GLY A 227 -0.22 11.94 -15.05
C GLY A 227 -1.31 10.93 -15.38
N GLY A 228 -1.57 9.98 -14.48
CA GLY A 228 -2.61 8.97 -14.66
C GLY A 228 -4.02 9.55 -14.70
N LEU A 229 -4.36 10.45 -13.77
CA LEU A 229 -5.67 11.11 -13.76
C LEU A 229 -5.86 12.04 -14.96
N THR A 230 -4.81 12.75 -15.36
CA THR A 230 -4.85 13.59 -16.56
C THR A 230 -5.11 12.72 -17.80
N PHE A 231 -4.38 11.61 -17.94
CA PHE A 231 -4.60 10.68 -19.04
C PHE A 231 -6.02 10.11 -19.03
N SER A 232 -6.52 9.70 -17.85
CA SER A 232 -7.88 9.20 -17.68
C SER A 232 -8.93 10.23 -18.11
N ALA A 233 -8.73 11.50 -17.75
CA ALA A 233 -9.66 12.57 -18.09
C ALA A 233 -9.73 12.92 -19.57
N PHE A 234 -8.61 12.75 -20.32
CA PHE A 234 -8.57 13.04 -21.75
C PHE A 234 -9.04 11.87 -22.64
N TYR A 235 -8.84 10.64 -22.17
CA TYR A 235 -9.09 9.44 -22.97
C TYR A 235 -10.21 8.55 -22.44
N ASP A 236 -10.97 9.01 -21.43
CA ASP A 236 -12.06 8.25 -20.78
C ASP A 236 -11.64 6.84 -20.34
N THR A 237 -10.40 6.71 -19.84
CA THR A 237 -9.88 5.43 -19.35
C THR A 237 -10.10 5.27 -17.85
N PRO A 238 -10.15 4.05 -17.30
CA PRO A 238 -10.28 3.83 -15.87
C PRO A 238 -9.15 4.52 -15.09
N ALA A 239 -9.49 5.33 -14.09
CA ALA A 239 -8.52 6.15 -13.34
C ALA A 239 -7.44 5.30 -12.66
N GLY A 240 -7.83 4.17 -12.05
CA GLY A 240 -6.93 3.26 -11.36
C GLY A 240 -5.81 2.73 -12.25
N PRO A 241 -6.12 1.96 -13.27
CA PRO A 241 -5.14 1.45 -14.23
C PRO A 241 -4.29 2.55 -14.87
N SER A 242 -4.86 3.72 -15.14
CA SER A 242 -4.14 4.86 -15.73
C SER A 242 -3.04 5.40 -14.81
N VAL A 243 -3.29 5.49 -13.49
CA VAL A 243 -2.28 5.86 -12.49
C VAL A 243 -1.16 4.82 -12.43
N VAL A 244 -1.50 3.54 -12.43
CA VAL A 244 -0.51 2.44 -12.44
C VAL A 244 0.34 2.49 -13.70
N LEU A 245 -0.28 2.67 -14.86
CA LEU A 245 0.42 2.79 -16.14
C LEU A 245 1.36 4.01 -16.15
N SER A 246 0.90 5.15 -15.65
CA SER A 246 1.73 6.36 -15.51
C SER A 246 2.97 6.10 -14.65
N SER A 247 2.81 5.41 -13.51
CA SER A 247 3.95 5.05 -12.65
C SER A 247 4.91 4.07 -13.34
N ALA A 248 4.39 3.09 -14.09
CA ALA A 248 5.18 2.14 -14.84
C ALA A 248 5.99 2.83 -15.96
N VAL A 249 5.39 3.78 -16.67
CA VAL A 249 6.08 4.59 -17.69
C VAL A 249 7.22 5.37 -17.06
N LEU A 250 7.01 6.03 -15.92
CA LEU A 250 8.06 6.74 -15.20
C LEU A 250 9.21 5.80 -14.78
N PHE A 251 8.88 4.58 -14.35
CA PHE A 251 9.88 3.57 -14.03
C PHE A 251 10.70 3.18 -15.26
N VAL A 252 10.06 2.86 -16.39
CA VAL A 252 10.74 2.50 -17.64
C VAL A 252 11.63 3.66 -18.13
N LEU A 253 11.13 4.89 -18.11
CA LEU A 253 11.93 6.08 -18.45
C LEU A 253 13.15 6.24 -17.54
N SER A 254 13.01 5.90 -16.25
CA SER A 254 14.15 5.91 -15.33
C SER A 254 15.24 4.92 -15.72
N MET A 255 14.90 3.82 -16.40
CA MET A 255 15.87 2.81 -16.84
C MET A 255 16.82 3.32 -17.92
N ALA A 256 16.44 4.35 -18.67
CA ALA A 256 17.32 5.00 -19.65
C ALA A 256 18.53 5.68 -18.99
N LYS A 257 18.44 6.03 -17.69
CA LYS A 257 19.58 6.54 -16.92
C LYS A 257 20.44 5.36 -16.46
N LYS A 258 21.68 5.27 -16.93
CA LYS A 258 22.67 4.32 -16.39
C LYS A 258 22.80 4.55 -14.88
N GLN A 259 22.67 3.48 -14.10
CA GLN A 259 22.97 3.54 -12.67
C GLN A 259 24.43 3.97 -12.51
N ALA A 260 24.64 5.04 -11.75
CA ALA A 260 26.00 5.34 -11.29
C ALA A 260 26.43 4.19 -10.38
N ALA A 261 27.54 3.55 -10.76
CA ALA A 261 28.15 2.46 -10.02
C ALA A 261 28.57 2.91 -8.62
#